data_4b9edcd847803d565ad62ac7b05de85b
#
_entry.id   4b9edcd847803d565ad62ac7b05de85b
#
_cell.length_a   1.000
_cell.length_b   1.000
_cell.length_c   1.000
_cell.angle_alpha   90.00
_cell.angle_beta   90.00
_cell.angle_gamma   90.00
#
_symmetry.space_group_name_H-M   'P 1'
#
loop_
_entity.id
_entity.type
_entity.pdbx_description
1 polymer ?
#
loop_
_entity_poly.entity_id
_entity_poly.type
_entity_poly.pdbx_seq_one_letter_code
_entity_poly.pdbx_strand_id
1 'polypeptide(L)'
;MKIKSIRYGTLKITLLALLSGLLLSALTSCDSSPQNAKPESTREVVNIGRLICGGHLPLAVVEKKFQDQLKTFQLHTVQNHDWNDVIADMTSGKLAGTFILSPLAMNLIHEGFPGKIVLMADRNGNGFVLSDKIKSIDELKNLQTIIAVPHTYSQHHVLLHTLLKQHAIPAENVTVLGMPPRDMINSLRNGEIDGFVVGEPEGNRAISLGIGWMAAISPQIWKDHMDHVFLASDTFINEQPEKLQELINQLVRSGEFIERNPHEAAIMGEDYTGAQASVFEKVLTTPPDWITYTNMVANENDMHTMAQKLVDMQLWPAVPDNISHGYFDMRFANKAELSMRAK
;
A
#
# COMPACT_ATOMS: atom_id res chain seq x y z
N MET A 1 -24.11 40.66 35.85
CA MET A 1 -22.82 41.27 35.53
C MET A 1 -22.78 41.59 34.05
N LYS A 2 -22.65 42.85 33.68
CA LYS A 2 -22.95 43.45 32.36
C LYS A 2 -21.89 43.09 31.31
N ILE A 3 -22.36 42.57 30.14
CA ILE A 3 -21.54 42.35 28.94
C ILE A 3 -21.45 43.66 28.17
N LYS A 4 -20.22 44.16 27.91
CA LYS A 4 -19.97 45.34 27.06
C LYS A 4 -19.78 44.89 25.61
N SER A 5 -20.57 45.47 24.72
CA SER A 5 -20.45 45.37 23.27
C SER A 5 -19.37 46.32 22.75
N ILE A 6 -18.50 45.85 21.86
CA ILE A 6 -17.55 46.71 21.11
C ILE A 6 -18.07 46.86 19.67
N ARG A 7 -18.31 48.12 19.28
CA ARG A 7 -18.72 48.54 17.94
C ARG A 7 -17.50 48.67 17.04
N TYR A 8 -17.58 48.06 15.86
CA TYR A 8 -16.61 48.30 14.78
C TYR A 8 -17.05 49.51 13.94
N GLY A 9 -16.12 50.45 13.79
CA GLY A 9 -16.30 51.67 12.98
C GLY A 9 -16.02 51.38 11.50
N THR A 10 -16.88 51.86 10.66
CA THR A 10 -16.76 51.87 9.19
C THR A 10 -15.78 52.95 8.72
N LEU A 11 -14.74 52.52 7.96
CA LEU A 11 -13.84 53.45 7.29
C LEU A 11 -14.26 53.58 5.81
N LYS A 12 -14.67 54.80 5.42
CA LYS A 12 -14.96 55.20 4.04
C LYS A 12 -13.64 55.54 3.34
N ILE A 13 -13.33 54.88 2.21
CA ILE A 13 -12.24 55.29 1.32
C ILE A 13 -12.85 55.95 0.09
N THR A 14 -12.45 57.20 -0.09
CA THR A 14 -12.87 58.13 -1.13
C THR A 14 -12.13 57.86 -2.43
N LEU A 15 -12.88 57.83 -3.53
CA LEU A 15 -12.44 57.74 -4.92
C LEU A 15 -11.88 59.09 -5.37
N LEU A 16 -10.63 59.12 -5.90
CA LEU A 16 -10.12 60.30 -6.64
C LEU A 16 -9.68 59.86 -8.04
N ALA A 17 -10.40 60.31 -9.03
CA ALA A 17 -10.06 60.19 -10.44
C ALA A 17 -9.15 61.37 -10.84
N LEU A 18 -8.09 61.09 -11.61
CA LEU A 18 -7.38 62.11 -12.37
C LEU A 18 -7.03 61.57 -13.77
N LEU A 19 -7.58 62.26 -14.73
CA LEU A 19 -7.36 62.12 -16.18
C LEU A 19 -6.02 62.75 -16.60
N SER A 20 -5.56 62.31 -17.74
CA SER A 20 -4.80 62.96 -18.80
C SER A 20 -3.32 62.59 -18.98
N GLY A 21 -3.04 62.26 -20.25
CA GLY A 21 -1.71 62.20 -20.81
C GLY A 21 -1.57 61.25 -22.04
N LEU A 22 -2.16 61.68 -23.17
CA LEU A 22 -1.79 61.09 -24.49
C LEU A 22 -0.30 61.44 -24.77
N LEU A 23 0.51 60.45 -25.13
CA LEU A 23 1.65 60.60 -26.03
C LEU A 23 1.79 59.36 -26.91
N LEU A 24 1.58 59.64 -28.22
CA LEU A 24 1.88 58.77 -29.33
C LEU A 24 3.39 58.59 -29.43
N SER A 25 3.87 57.35 -29.52
CA SER A 25 5.10 57.02 -30.24
C SER A 25 4.94 55.67 -30.90
N ALA A 26 4.97 55.77 -32.22
CA ALA A 26 4.83 54.63 -33.12
C ALA A 26 6.14 53.85 -33.30
N LEU A 27 5.97 52.58 -33.68
CA LEU A 27 6.84 51.77 -34.53
C LEU A 27 8.08 51.15 -33.88
N THR A 28 7.99 49.86 -33.56
CA THR A 28 8.75 48.85 -34.34
C THR A 28 8.02 47.50 -34.18
N SER A 29 7.49 47.06 -35.33
CA SER A 29 6.96 45.71 -35.54
C SER A 29 8.15 44.74 -35.52
N CYS A 30 8.26 43.92 -34.44
CA CYS A 30 8.93 42.65 -34.54
C CYS A 30 7.82 41.58 -34.58
N ASP A 31 7.64 41.08 -35.77
CA ASP A 31 6.80 39.94 -36.12
C ASP A 31 7.41 38.69 -35.46
N SER A 32 7.05 38.41 -34.22
CA SER A 32 7.26 37.12 -33.58
C SER A 32 5.95 36.36 -33.68
N SER A 33 5.82 35.61 -34.76
CA SER A 33 4.80 34.57 -34.91
C SER A 33 4.73 33.78 -33.63
N PRO A 34 3.54 33.59 -33.05
CA PRO A 34 3.41 32.66 -31.92
C PRO A 34 3.78 31.29 -32.45
N GLN A 35 4.90 30.75 -31.97
CA GLN A 35 5.17 29.34 -32.11
C GLN A 35 3.95 28.59 -31.56
N ASN A 36 3.25 27.89 -32.44
CA ASN A 36 2.23 26.93 -32.12
C ASN A 36 2.87 25.91 -31.12
N ALA A 37 2.84 26.22 -29.86
CA ALA A 37 2.96 25.21 -28.83
C ALA A 37 1.81 24.25 -29.11
N LYS A 38 2.13 23.09 -29.67
CA LYS A 38 1.22 21.95 -29.77
C LYS A 38 0.55 21.81 -28.41
N PRO A 39 -0.77 21.80 -28.28
CA PRO A 39 -1.40 21.61 -26.98
C PRO A 39 -0.83 20.31 -26.43
N GLU A 40 -0.14 20.42 -25.30
CA GLU A 40 0.30 19.28 -24.53
C GLU A 40 -0.97 18.51 -24.22
N SER A 41 -1.15 17.35 -24.87
CA SER A 41 -2.33 16.52 -24.65
C SER A 41 -2.26 16.14 -23.18
N THR A 42 -3.09 16.75 -22.35
CA THR A 42 -3.22 16.41 -20.94
C THR A 42 -3.70 14.97 -20.88
N ARG A 43 -2.76 14.06 -20.60
CA ARG A 43 -3.10 12.64 -20.43
C ARG A 43 -4.11 12.54 -19.29
N GLU A 44 -5.08 11.65 -19.45
CA GLU A 44 -6.05 11.34 -18.40
C GLU A 44 -5.32 10.88 -17.11
N VAL A 45 -5.78 11.36 -15.97
CA VAL A 45 -5.23 10.97 -14.67
C VAL A 45 -5.89 9.69 -14.20
N VAL A 46 -5.09 8.69 -13.80
CA VAL A 46 -5.57 7.45 -13.17
C VAL A 46 -5.13 7.46 -11.70
N ASN A 47 -6.10 7.40 -10.80
CA ASN A 47 -5.89 7.40 -9.36
C ASN A 47 -5.66 5.98 -8.86
N ILE A 48 -4.51 5.74 -8.22
CA ILE A 48 -4.15 4.45 -7.59
C ILE A 48 -3.93 4.66 -6.10
N GLY A 49 -4.60 3.86 -5.27
CA GLY A 49 -4.53 3.94 -3.82
C GLY A 49 -3.24 3.37 -3.25
N ARG A 50 -2.78 3.96 -2.15
CA ARG A 50 -1.65 3.46 -1.38
C ARG A 50 -1.78 3.75 0.11
N LEU A 51 -1.09 2.95 0.91
CA LEU A 51 -0.79 3.24 2.32
C LEU A 51 0.72 3.41 2.52
N ILE A 52 1.10 3.85 3.70
CA ILE A 52 2.50 3.83 4.16
C ILE A 52 2.82 2.37 4.52
N CYS A 53 3.49 1.66 3.59
CA CYS A 53 3.76 0.23 3.70
C CYS A 53 4.86 -0.20 2.72
N GLY A 54 5.71 -1.16 3.12
CA GLY A 54 6.77 -1.72 2.28
C GLY A 54 6.24 -2.46 1.05
N GLY A 55 5.11 -3.16 1.15
CA GLY A 55 4.47 -3.84 0.01
C GLY A 55 4.04 -2.90 -1.13
N HIS A 56 4.02 -1.58 -0.88
CA HIS A 56 3.71 -0.57 -1.90
C HIS A 56 4.95 -0.01 -2.61
N LEU A 57 6.15 -0.50 -2.29
CA LEU A 57 7.41 -0.05 -2.90
C LEU A 57 7.43 -0.14 -4.44
N PRO A 58 6.85 -1.17 -5.11
CA PRO A 58 6.78 -1.18 -6.56
C PRO A 58 6.07 0.05 -7.14
N LEU A 59 5.03 0.55 -6.49
CA LEU A 59 4.32 1.77 -6.91
C LEU A 59 5.19 3.02 -6.74
N ALA A 60 5.97 3.11 -5.65
CA ALA A 60 6.94 4.19 -5.43
C ALA A 60 7.98 4.25 -6.55
N VAL A 61 8.50 3.09 -6.96
CA VAL A 61 9.49 3.01 -8.07
C VAL A 61 8.84 3.43 -9.39
N VAL A 62 7.60 3.02 -9.66
CA VAL A 62 6.89 3.48 -10.88
C VAL A 62 6.73 5.00 -10.85
N GLU A 63 6.26 5.57 -9.76
CA GLU A 63 6.03 7.01 -9.63
C GLU A 63 7.33 7.81 -9.79
N LYS A 64 8.43 7.38 -9.15
CA LYS A 64 9.67 8.15 -9.08
C LYS A 64 10.65 7.87 -10.23
N LYS A 65 10.60 6.69 -10.84
CA LYS A 65 11.57 6.27 -11.85
C LYS A 65 10.95 5.95 -13.20
N PHE A 66 9.73 5.42 -13.23
CA PHE A 66 9.12 4.91 -14.46
C PHE A 66 7.87 5.70 -14.90
N GLN A 67 7.52 6.80 -14.23
CA GLN A 67 6.38 7.66 -14.56
C GLN A 67 6.37 8.06 -16.04
N ASP A 68 7.53 8.44 -16.59
CA ASP A 68 7.68 8.85 -18.00
C ASP A 68 7.51 7.69 -19.01
N GLN A 69 7.50 6.46 -18.52
CA GLN A 69 7.24 5.27 -19.34
C GLN A 69 5.75 5.02 -19.54
N LEU A 70 4.90 5.62 -18.71
CA LEU A 70 3.45 5.59 -18.87
C LEU A 70 3.05 6.57 -19.97
N LYS A 71 2.60 6.06 -21.12
CA LYS A 71 2.32 6.88 -22.33
C LYS A 71 0.84 7.21 -22.48
N THR A 72 -0.06 6.32 -21.99
CA THR A 72 -1.51 6.43 -22.19
C THR A 72 -2.21 7.24 -21.11
N PHE A 73 -1.60 7.40 -19.93
CA PHE A 73 -2.18 8.13 -18.80
C PHE A 73 -1.10 8.76 -17.90
N GLN A 74 -1.54 9.58 -16.96
CA GLN A 74 -0.73 10.09 -15.86
C GLN A 74 -1.11 9.35 -14.57
N LEU A 75 -0.16 8.68 -13.94
CA LEU A 75 -0.36 8.05 -12.64
C LEU A 75 -0.46 9.13 -11.56
N HIS A 76 -1.50 9.05 -10.73
CA HIS A 76 -1.62 9.81 -9.50
C HIS A 76 -1.83 8.86 -8.33
N THR A 77 -0.94 8.89 -7.35
CA THR A 77 -1.04 8.04 -6.16
C THR A 77 -1.81 8.75 -5.07
N VAL A 78 -2.85 8.11 -4.55
CA VAL A 78 -3.70 8.62 -3.47
C VAL A 78 -3.31 7.95 -2.17
N GLN A 79 -2.72 8.69 -1.25
CA GLN A 79 -2.38 8.16 0.07
C GLN A 79 -3.61 8.15 0.97
N ASN A 80 -3.97 6.97 1.45
CA ASN A 80 -5.01 6.74 2.43
C ASN A 80 -4.42 6.63 3.85
N HIS A 81 -5.25 6.80 4.88
CA HIS A 81 -4.80 6.72 6.28
C HIS A 81 -4.79 5.31 6.82
N ASP A 82 -5.79 4.51 6.45
CA ASP A 82 -5.95 3.12 6.87
C ASP A 82 -6.69 2.31 5.80
N TRP A 83 -6.92 1.03 6.09
CA TRP A 83 -7.57 0.12 5.16
C TRP A 83 -9.05 0.42 4.93
N ASN A 84 -9.74 1.04 5.89
CA ASN A 84 -11.16 1.43 5.73
C ASN A 84 -11.28 2.58 4.72
N ASP A 85 -10.34 3.54 4.73
CA ASP A 85 -10.28 4.60 3.73
C ASP A 85 -10.04 4.03 2.32
N VAL A 86 -9.12 3.05 2.20
CA VAL A 86 -8.87 2.35 0.92
C VAL A 86 -10.14 1.69 0.40
N ILE A 87 -10.86 0.97 1.27
CA ILE A 87 -12.12 0.30 0.93
C ILE A 87 -13.15 1.33 0.46
N ALA A 88 -13.32 2.44 1.19
CA ALA A 88 -14.27 3.50 0.86
C ALA A 88 -13.92 4.15 -0.49
N ASP A 89 -12.65 4.46 -0.74
CA ASP A 89 -12.19 5.07 -1.98
C ASP A 89 -12.33 4.13 -3.19
N MET A 90 -12.08 2.82 -3.01
CA MET A 90 -12.35 1.81 -4.05
C MET A 90 -13.85 1.67 -4.32
N THR A 91 -14.67 1.55 -3.28
CA THR A 91 -16.12 1.34 -3.40
C THR A 91 -16.82 2.55 -4.02
N SER A 92 -16.34 3.77 -3.75
CA SER A 92 -16.89 5.00 -4.35
C SER A 92 -16.44 5.23 -5.80
N GLY A 93 -15.50 4.44 -6.33
CA GLY A 93 -14.91 4.63 -7.66
C GLY A 93 -13.91 5.80 -7.75
N LYS A 94 -13.48 6.35 -6.63
CA LYS A 94 -12.41 7.38 -6.58
C LYS A 94 -11.06 6.82 -7.03
N LEU A 95 -10.81 5.53 -6.80
CA LEU A 95 -9.63 4.80 -7.22
C LEU A 95 -9.97 3.83 -8.36
N ALA A 96 -9.15 3.78 -9.39
CA ALA A 96 -9.22 2.77 -10.44
C ALA A 96 -8.68 1.41 -9.95
N GLY A 97 -7.72 1.44 -9.02
CA GLY A 97 -7.15 0.28 -8.36
C GLY A 97 -6.32 0.69 -7.16
N THR A 98 -5.85 -0.30 -6.41
CA THR A 98 -5.05 -0.08 -5.21
C THR A 98 -4.16 -1.28 -4.90
N PHE A 99 -2.99 -1.04 -4.29
CA PHE A 99 -2.34 -2.08 -3.52
C PHE A 99 -3.09 -2.30 -2.21
N ILE A 100 -3.33 -3.55 -1.84
CA ILE A 100 -4.15 -3.93 -0.70
C ILE A 100 -3.72 -5.29 -0.16
N LEU A 101 -4.01 -5.56 1.12
CA LEU A 101 -3.79 -6.85 1.78
C LEU A 101 -4.53 -7.97 1.02
N SER A 102 -3.85 -9.07 0.69
CA SER A 102 -4.44 -10.13 -0.14
C SER A 102 -5.74 -10.72 0.44
N PRO A 103 -5.86 -11.04 1.76
CA PRO A 103 -7.14 -11.52 2.30
C PRO A 103 -8.23 -10.45 2.27
N LEU A 104 -7.87 -9.17 2.42
CA LEU A 104 -8.83 -8.07 2.39
C LEU A 104 -9.40 -7.87 0.98
N ALA A 105 -8.55 -7.90 -0.05
CA ALA A 105 -9.00 -7.87 -1.44
C ALA A 105 -9.93 -9.04 -1.76
N MET A 106 -9.55 -10.25 -1.34
CA MET A 106 -10.38 -11.44 -1.52
C MET A 106 -11.73 -11.29 -0.81
N ASN A 107 -11.75 -10.76 0.41
CA ASN A 107 -13.00 -10.54 1.13
C ASN A 107 -13.89 -9.46 0.49
N LEU A 108 -13.31 -8.36 -0.01
CA LEU A 108 -14.09 -7.35 -0.72
C LEU A 108 -14.79 -7.94 -1.96
N ILE A 109 -14.09 -8.75 -2.74
CA ILE A 109 -14.67 -9.44 -3.89
C ILE A 109 -15.75 -10.44 -3.43
N HIS A 110 -15.52 -11.15 -2.33
CA HIS A 110 -16.49 -12.08 -1.73
C HIS A 110 -17.79 -11.36 -1.34
N GLU A 111 -17.68 -10.16 -0.80
CA GLU A 111 -18.81 -9.29 -0.44
C GLU A 111 -19.43 -8.56 -1.64
N GLY A 112 -18.97 -8.85 -2.86
CA GLY A 112 -19.57 -8.35 -4.10
C GLY A 112 -18.92 -7.09 -4.68
N PHE A 113 -17.72 -6.70 -4.26
CA PHE A 113 -16.99 -5.61 -4.91
C PHE A 113 -16.71 -5.98 -6.38
N PRO A 114 -17.08 -5.11 -7.36
CA PRO A 114 -16.88 -5.36 -8.78
C PRO A 114 -15.41 -5.09 -9.16
N GLY A 115 -14.57 -6.10 -9.05
CA GLY A 115 -13.15 -6.02 -9.35
C GLY A 115 -12.44 -7.36 -9.25
N LYS A 116 -11.16 -7.37 -9.61
CA LYS A 116 -10.30 -8.55 -9.59
C LYS A 116 -8.90 -8.20 -9.07
N ILE A 117 -8.26 -9.18 -8.46
CA ILE A 117 -6.83 -9.16 -8.20
C ILE A 117 -6.11 -9.46 -9.52
N VAL A 118 -5.27 -8.53 -9.98
CA VAL A 118 -4.61 -8.61 -11.30
C VAL A 118 -3.10 -8.76 -11.23
N LEU A 119 -2.51 -8.59 -10.02
CA LEU A 119 -1.09 -8.72 -9.76
C LEU A 119 -0.87 -9.04 -8.28
N MET A 120 0.15 -9.82 -7.93
CA MET A 120 0.75 -9.77 -6.60
C MET A 120 1.75 -8.62 -6.54
N ALA A 121 1.79 -7.91 -5.39
CA ALA A 121 2.76 -6.83 -5.19
C ALA A 121 4.07 -7.36 -4.63
N ASP A 122 3.97 -8.23 -3.64
CA ASP A 122 5.08 -8.83 -2.93
C ASP A 122 4.71 -10.17 -2.28
N ARG A 123 5.74 -10.87 -1.85
CA ARG A 123 5.63 -12.08 -1.03
C ARG A 123 6.41 -11.89 0.26
N ASN A 124 5.95 -12.53 1.34
CA ASN A 124 6.57 -12.45 2.67
C ASN A 124 6.52 -11.02 3.26
N GLY A 125 7.65 -10.51 3.78
CA GLY A 125 7.79 -9.09 4.12
C GLY A 125 7.15 -8.66 5.44
N ASN A 126 6.83 -9.60 6.35
CA ASN A 126 6.19 -9.28 7.61
C ASN A 126 7.06 -9.65 8.81
N GLY A 127 6.91 -8.90 9.90
CA GLY A 127 7.55 -9.14 11.17
C GLY A 127 6.52 -9.34 12.30
N PHE A 128 6.83 -10.24 13.22
CA PHE A 128 6.17 -10.38 14.51
C PHE A 128 7.06 -9.80 15.60
N VAL A 129 6.63 -8.69 16.18
CA VAL A 129 7.35 -7.98 17.25
C VAL A 129 6.63 -8.23 18.58
N LEU A 130 7.38 -8.62 19.59
CA LEU A 130 6.92 -8.73 20.98
C LEU A 130 7.59 -7.68 21.85
N SER A 131 6.91 -7.28 22.92
CA SER A 131 7.46 -6.38 23.92
C SER A 131 8.61 -7.06 24.67
N ASP A 132 9.55 -6.27 25.21
CA ASP A 132 10.67 -6.79 26.01
C ASP A 132 10.23 -7.47 27.32
N LYS A 133 8.96 -7.38 27.70
CA LYS A 133 8.40 -8.11 28.85
C LYS A 133 8.24 -9.59 28.56
N ILE A 134 8.04 -9.98 27.30
CA ILE A 134 7.89 -11.36 26.83
C ILE A 134 9.21 -11.78 26.16
N LYS A 135 9.82 -12.85 26.67
CA LYS A 135 11.18 -13.25 26.25
C LYS A 135 11.20 -14.35 25.20
N SER A 136 10.07 -15.02 24.99
CA SER A 136 9.93 -16.07 23.97
C SER A 136 8.48 -16.17 23.50
N ILE A 137 8.28 -16.69 22.29
CA ILE A 137 6.94 -16.97 21.75
C ILE A 137 6.20 -17.97 22.65
N ASP A 138 6.93 -18.95 23.22
CA ASP A 138 6.32 -19.99 24.07
C ASP A 138 5.73 -19.47 25.37
N GLU A 139 6.14 -18.29 25.86
CA GLU A 139 5.52 -17.66 27.04
C GLU A 139 4.07 -17.28 26.81
N LEU A 140 3.65 -17.06 25.54
CA LEU A 140 2.25 -16.78 25.18
C LEU A 140 1.30 -17.94 25.56
N LYS A 141 1.82 -19.15 25.81
CA LYS A 141 1.04 -20.29 26.30
C LYS A 141 0.44 -20.05 27.69
N ASN A 142 1.06 -19.17 28.48
CA ASN A 142 0.72 -18.96 29.89
C ASN A 142 0.36 -17.51 30.22
N LEU A 143 0.31 -16.63 29.20
CA LEU A 143 0.01 -15.21 29.38
C LEU A 143 -1.27 -14.84 28.64
N GLN A 144 -2.03 -13.91 29.19
CA GLN A 144 -3.08 -13.22 28.45
C GLN A 144 -2.45 -12.00 27.80
N THR A 145 -2.49 -11.93 26.49
CA THR A 145 -1.79 -10.91 25.69
C THR A 145 -2.70 -10.24 24.67
N ILE A 146 -2.37 -9.01 24.31
CA ILE A 146 -3.02 -8.25 23.23
C ILE A 146 -2.01 -8.11 22.10
N ILE A 147 -2.31 -8.73 20.97
CA ILE A 147 -1.47 -8.66 19.75
C ILE A 147 -2.21 -7.89 18.66
N ALA A 148 -1.61 -6.80 18.18
CA ALA A 148 -2.19 -5.99 17.13
C ALA A 148 -1.89 -6.55 15.73
N VAL A 149 -2.86 -6.40 14.84
CA VAL A 149 -2.75 -6.66 13.39
C VAL A 149 -3.39 -5.51 12.61
N PRO A 150 -2.99 -5.23 11.35
CA PRO A 150 -3.54 -4.10 10.59
C PRO A 150 -5.05 -4.18 10.31
N HIS A 151 -5.58 -5.37 10.15
CA HIS A 151 -6.99 -5.62 9.86
C HIS A 151 -7.38 -7.06 10.15
N THR A 152 -8.66 -7.33 10.45
CA THR A 152 -9.17 -8.71 10.65
C THR A 152 -8.92 -9.59 9.42
N TYR A 153 -9.21 -9.07 8.22
CA TYR A 153 -8.86 -9.71 6.95
C TYR A 153 -7.48 -9.25 6.49
N SER A 154 -6.43 -9.69 7.20
CA SER A 154 -5.04 -9.42 6.81
C SER A 154 -4.21 -10.70 6.84
N GLN A 155 -3.23 -10.81 5.96
CA GLN A 155 -2.25 -11.90 6.03
C GLN A 155 -1.47 -11.87 7.35
N HIS A 156 -1.34 -10.72 8.01
CA HIS A 156 -0.76 -10.59 9.35
C HIS A 156 -1.56 -11.36 10.40
N HIS A 157 -2.91 -11.30 10.35
CA HIS A 157 -3.78 -12.09 11.20
C HIS A 157 -3.68 -13.58 10.85
N VAL A 158 -3.61 -13.92 9.56
CA VAL A 158 -3.38 -15.30 9.09
C VAL A 158 -2.04 -15.84 9.60
N LEU A 159 -0.98 -15.03 9.55
CA LEU A 159 0.35 -15.38 10.06
C LEU A 159 0.31 -15.60 11.57
N LEU A 160 -0.31 -14.68 12.34
CA LEU A 160 -0.48 -14.83 13.77
C LEU A 160 -1.22 -16.14 14.11
N HIS A 161 -2.37 -16.39 13.48
CA HIS A 161 -3.13 -17.62 13.67
C HIS A 161 -2.30 -18.87 13.33
N THR A 162 -1.52 -18.83 12.26
CA THR A 162 -0.65 -19.94 11.87
C THR A 162 0.44 -20.19 12.91
N LEU A 163 1.10 -19.13 13.39
CA LEU A 163 2.15 -19.20 14.41
C LEU A 163 1.60 -19.74 15.74
N LEU A 164 0.43 -19.27 16.19
CA LEU A 164 -0.21 -19.77 17.42
C LEU A 164 -0.47 -21.28 17.34
N LYS A 165 -0.94 -21.77 16.18
CA LYS A 165 -1.12 -23.22 15.96
C LYS A 165 0.20 -23.98 15.95
N GLN A 166 1.25 -23.47 15.31
CA GLN A 166 2.58 -24.10 15.25
C GLN A 166 3.21 -24.27 16.63
N HIS A 167 2.99 -23.28 17.50
CA HIS A 167 3.51 -23.28 18.87
C HIS A 167 2.55 -23.88 19.90
N ALA A 168 1.38 -24.40 19.47
CA ALA A 168 0.33 -24.91 20.36
C ALA A 168 -0.06 -23.89 21.45
N ILE A 169 -0.19 -22.60 21.06
CA ILE A 169 -0.64 -21.53 21.94
C ILE A 169 -2.17 -21.48 21.90
N PRO A 170 -2.86 -21.54 23.05
CA PRO A 170 -4.32 -21.44 23.09
C PRO A 170 -4.80 -20.10 22.53
N ALA A 171 -5.79 -20.13 21.64
CA ALA A 171 -6.29 -18.91 21.02
C ALA A 171 -6.90 -17.92 22.04
N GLU A 172 -7.47 -18.45 23.12
CA GLU A 172 -8.02 -17.67 24.23
C GLU A 172 -6.97 -16.87 25.02
N ASN A 173 -5.70 -17.18 24.85
CA ASN A 173 -4.60 -16.44 25.48
C ASN A 173 -4.24 -15.16 24.69
N VAL A 174 -4.72 -15.02 23.46
CA VAL A 174 -4.34 -13.90 22.59
C VAL A 174 -5.57 -13.14 22.13
N THR A 175 -5.73 -11.94 22.64
CA THR A 175 -6.70 -10.97 22.09
C THR A 175 -6.11 -10.30 20.86
N VAL A 176 -6.72 -10.52 19.69
CA VAL A 176 -6.29 -9.88 18.45
C VAL A 176 -6.97 -8.52 18.31
N LEU A 177 -6.18 -7.46 18.16
CA LEU A 177 -6.66 -6.08 18.04
C LEU A 177 -6.35 -5.53 16.63
N GLY A 178 -7.39 -5.12 15.90
CA GLY A 178 -7.23 -4.37 14.64
C GLY A 178 -6.74 -2.95 14.93
N MET A 179 -5.61 -2.54 14.31
CA MET A 179 -5.00 -1.23 14.57
C MET A 179 -4.21 -0.74 13.34
N PRO A 180 -4.26 0.56 12.99
CA PRO A 180 -3.41 1.11 11.94
C PRO A 180 -1.92 0.87 12.22
N PRO A 181 -1.11 0.45 11.24
CA PRO A 181 0.32 0.16 11.44
C PRO A 181 1.11 1.28 12.13
N ARG A 182 0.84 2.53 11.76
CA ARG A 182 1.48 3.73 12.33
C ARG A 182 1.31 3.89 13.85
N ASP A 183 0.26 3.30 14.43
CA ASP A 183 -0.07 3.44 15.85
C ASP A 183 0.57 2.33 16.70
N MET A 184 0.93 1.18 16.07
CA MET A 184 1.40 -0.02 16.74
C MET A 184 2.66 0.18 17.58
N ILE A 185 3.66 0.91 17.05
CA ILE A 185 4.93 1.15 17.75
C ILE A 185 4.69 1.94 19.05
N ASN A 186 3.84 2.98 18.98
CA ASN A 186 3.53 3.78 20.15
C ASN A 186 2.69 3.00 21.17
N SER A 187 1.72 2.22 20.72
CA SER A 187 0.90 1.37 21.60
C SER A 187 1.74 0.29 22.29
N LEU A 188 2.73 -0.30 21.59
CA LEU A 188 3.66 -1.25 22.20
C LEU A 188 4.56 -0.55 23.24
N ARG A 189 5.08 0.64 22.93
CA ARG A 189 5.89 1.45 23.86
C ARG A 189 5.11 1.81 25.14
N ASN A 190 3.83 2.16 25.00
CA ASN A 190 2.96 2.53 26.11
C ASN A 190 2.48 1.31 26.91
N GLY A 191 2.67 0.08 26.40
CA GLY A 191 2.16 -1.14 27.02
C GLY A 191 0.66 -1.34 26.86
N GLU A 192 0.05 -0.71 25.86
CA GLU A 192 -1.35 -0.89 25.47
C GLU A 192 -1.56 -2.19 24.69
N ILE A 193 -0.52 -2.69 24.03
CA ILE A 193 -0.43 -4.00 23.39
C ILE A 193 0.86 -4.69 23.83
N ASP A 194 0.90 -6.01 23.71
CA ASP A 194 2.04 -6.85 24.07
C ASP A 194 2.91 -7.23 22.86
N GLY A 195 2.37 -7.05 21.67
CA GLY A 195 3.06 -7.28 20.42
C GLY A 195 2.22 -6.89 19.20
N PHE A 196 2.80 -7.04 18.03
CA PHE A 196 2.08 -6.83 16.78
C PHE A 196 2.68 -7.65 15.64
N VAL A 197 1.86 -7.99 14.64
CA VAL A 197 2.30 -8.51 13.34
C VAL A 197 2.00 -7.48 12.29
N VAL A 198 3.03 -7.09 11.52
CA VAL A 198 2.91 -5.98 10.58
C VAL A 198 3.84 -6.15 9.37
N GLY A 199 3.50 -5.53 8.25
CA GLY A 199 4.39 -5.42 7.10
C GLY A 199 5.61 -4.56 7.40
N GLU A 200 6.77 -4.99 6.91
CA GLU A 200 7.99 -4.22 7.03
C GLU A 200 7.92 -2.90 6.21
N PRO A 201 8.61 -1.85 6.63
CA PRO A 201 9.69 -1.81 7.64
C PRO A 201 9.26 -1.49 9.09
N GLU A 202 7.98 -1.52 9.43
CA GLU A 202 7.51 -1.10 10.75
C GLU A 202 8.08 -1.96 11.89
N GLY A 203 8.24 -3.27 11.68
CA GLY A 203 8.89 -4.15 12.65
C GLY A 203 10.33 -3.75 12.91
N ASN A 204 11.14 -3.60 11.85
CA ASN A 204 12.53 -3.15 11.98
C ASN A 204 12.65 -1.72 12.54
N ARG A 205 11.68 -0.86 12.24
CA ARG A 205 11.62 0.49 12.82
C ARG A 205 11.41 0.42 14.32
N ALA A 206 10.51 -0.43 14.83
CA ALA A 206 10.33 -0.64 16.27
C ALA A 206 11.65 -1.10 16.92
N ILE A 207 12.31 -2.10 16.32
CA ILE A 207 13.59 -2.62 16.83
C ILE A 207 14.68 -1.54 16.83
N SER A 208 14.76 -0.71 15.78
CA SER A 208 15.74 0.38 15.71
C SER A 208 15.52 1.46 16.78
N LEU A 209 14.29 1.60 17.26
CA LEU A 209 13.91 2.50 18.35
C LEU A 209 14.06 1.86 19.75
N GLY A 210 14.52 0.62 19.84
CA GLY A 210 14.63 -0.12 21.09
C GLY A 210 13.26 -0.47 21.71
N ILE A 211 12.23 -0.71 20.86
CA ILE A 211 10.88 -1.02 21.27
C ILE A 211 10.58 -2.46 20.90
N GLY A 212 10.69 -3.35 21.89
CA GLY A 212 10.48 -4.78 21.69
C GLY A 212 11.58 -5.47 20.88
N TRP A 213 11.31 -6.70 20.47
CA TRP A 213 12.23 -7.54 19.71
C TRP A 213 11.50 -8.32 18.62
N MET A 214 12.21 -8.66 17.54
CA MET A 214 11.68 -9.44 16.41
C MET A 214 11.56 -10.91 16.83
N ALA A 215 10.34 -11.34 17.17
CA ALA A 215 10.07 -12.70 17.61
C ALA A 215 10.07 -13.72 16.46
N ALA A 216 9.57 -13.32 15.29
CA ALA A 216 9.59 -14.11 14.07
C ALA A 216 9.49 -13.21 12.84
N ILE A 217 10.02 -13.68 11.72
CA ILE A 217 9.77 -13.11 10.39
C ILE A 217 8.84 -14.04 9.60
N SER A 218 8.03 -13.50 8.72
CA SER A 218 6.97 -14.26 8.05
C SER A 218 7.44 -15.50 7.27
N PRO A 219 8.62 -15.54 6.61
CA PRO A 219 9.11 -16.77 5.98
C PRO A 219 9.32 -17.96 6.94
N GLN A 220 9.50 -17.69 8.25
CA GLN A 220 9.60 -18.72 9.28
C GLN A 220 8.25 -19.30 9.68
N ILE A 221 7.17 -18.54 9.44
CA ILE A 221 5.79 -18.91 9.79
C ILE A 221 5.11 -19.56 8.57
N TRP A 222 5.19 -18.90 7.43
CA TRP A 222 4.63 -19.35 6.17
C TRP A 222 5.46 -18.80 5.00
N LYS A 223 6.37 -19.62 4.51
CA LYS A 223 7.26 -19.24 3.42
C LYS A 223 6.51 -18.97 2.12
N ASP A 224 6.95 -17.96 1.38
CA ASP A 224 6.46 -17.57 0.05
C ASP A 224 4.95 -17.23 0.00
N HIS A 225 4.36 -16.83 1.12
CA HIS A 225 2.95 -16.42 1.16
C HIS A 225 2.71 -15.14 0.35
N MET A 226 1.49 -15.02 -0.20
CA MET A 226 1.02 -13.75 -0.77
C MET A 226 0.90 -12.71 0.35
N ASP A 227 1.44 -11.51 0.13
CA ASP A 227 1.30 -10.40 1.07
C ASP A 227 0.32 -9.36 0.52
N HIS A 228 0.78 -8.38 -0.24
CA HIS A 228 -0.09 -7.43 -0.92
C HIS A 228 -0.40 -7.88 -2.35
N VAL A 229 -1.53 -7.40 -2.84
CA VAL A 229 -2.00 -7.62 -4.22
C VAL A 229 -2.44 -6.29 -4.83
N PHE A 230 -2.50 -6.22 -6.14
CA PHE A 230 -3.14 -5.12 -6.84
C PHE A 230 -4.58 -5.50 -7.19
N LEU A 231 -5.53 -4.84 -6.53
CA LEU A 231 -6.96 -4.93 -6.81
C LEU A 231 -7.33 -3.84 -7.83
N ALA A 232 -7.86 -4.23 -8.97
CA ALA A 232 -8.39 -3.33 -9.99
C ALA A 232 -9.91 -3.42 -10.05
N SER A 233 -10.59 -2.28 -10.28
CA SER A 233 -12.04 -2.27 -10.51
C SER A 233 -12.38 -2.88 -11.86
N ASP A 234 -13.58 -3.46 -11.99
CA ASP A 234 -14.08 -3.99 -13.28
C ASP A 234 -14.12 -2.91 -14.37
N THR A 235 -14.41 -1.65 -14.00
CA THR A 235 -14.33 -0.51 -14.92
C THR A 235 -12.91 -0.34 -15.47
N PHE A 236 -11.89 -0.39 -14.61
CA PHE A 236 -10.50 -0.27 -15.07
C PHE A 236 -10.07 -1.45 -15.94
N ILE A 237 -10.50 -2.66 -15.57
CA ILE A 237 -10.19 -3.91 -16.31
C ILE A 237 -10.84 -3.92 -17.69
N ASN A 238 -12.11 -3.52 -17.79
CA ASN A 238 -12.91 -3.72 -19.01
C ASN A 238 -12.92 -2.51 -19.93
N GLU A 239 -12.89 -1.28 -19.38
CA GLU A 239 -12.98 -0.06 -20.16
C GLU A 239 -11.61 0.56 -20.47
N GLN A 240 -10.58 0.25 -19.66
CA GLN A 240 -9.23 0.81 -19.83
C GLN A 240 -8.11 -0.25 -19.78
N PRO A 241 -8.28 -1.41 -20.43
CA PRO A 241 -7.34 -2.54 -20.31
C PRO A 241 -5.92 -2.21 -20.79
N GLU A 242 -5.76 -1.28 -21.73
CA GLU A 242 -4.44 -0.85 -22.22
C GLU A 242 -3.68 -0.06 -21.15
N LYS A 243 -4.36 0.84 -20.42
CA LYS A 243 -3.77 1.60 -19.33
C LYS A 243 -3.41 0.67 -18.16
N LEU A 244 -4.32 -0.26 -17.80
CA LEU A 244 -4.03 -1.26 -16.79
C LEU A 244 -2.81 -2.11 -17.16
N GLN A 245 -2.75 -2.61 -18.41
CA GLN A 245 -1.59 -3.39 -18.87
C GLN A 245 -0.30 -2.57 -18.82
N GLU A 246 -0.34 -1.29 -19.21
CA GLU A 246 0.83 -0.40 -19.14
C GLU A 246 1.31 -0.23 -17.70
N LEU A 247 0.38 0.00 -16.74
CA LEU A 247 0.70 0.07 -15.33
C LEU A 247 1.33 -1.23 -14.82
N ILE A 248 0.70 -2.38 -15.08
CA ILE A 248 1.18 -3.70 -14.64
C ILE A 248 2.58 -4.00 -15.22
N ASN A 249 2.85 -3.62 -16.47
CA ASN A 249 4.19 -3.78 -17.05
C ASN A 249 5.26 -2.99 -16.27
N GLN A 250 4.95 -1.76 -15.83
CA GLN A 250 5.90 -0.97 -15.05
C GLN A 250 6.00 -1.46 -13.61
N LEU A 251 4.93 -2.00 -13.01
CA LEU A 251 4.96 -2.60 -11.68
C LEU A 251 5.85 -3.87 -11.66
N VAL A 252 5.70 -4.77 -12.63
CA VAL A 252 6.57 -5.95 -12.76
C VAL A 252 8.02 -5.55 -12.95
N ARG A 253 8.27 -4.56 -13.82
CA ARG A 253 9.63 -4.01 -14.02
C ARG A 253 10.18 -3.38 -12.74
N SER A 254 9.36 -2.72 -11.95
CA SER A 254 9.80 -2.13 -10.68
C SER A 254 10.19 -3.19 -9.66
N GLY A 255 9.51 -4.33 -9.62
CA GLY A 255 9.92 -5.47 -8.79
C GLY A 255 11.32 -5.96 -9.11
N GLU A 256 11.62 -6.20 -10.40
CA GLU A 256 12.99 -6.57 -10.80
C GLU A 256 14.03 -5.47 -10.48
N PHE A 257 13.63 -4.20 -10.59
CA PHE A 257 14.51 -3.10 -10.22
C PHE A 257 14.83 -3.10 -8.72
N ILE A 258 13.84 -3.32 -7.86
CA ILE A 258 13.99 -3.38 -6.40
C ILE A 258 14.98 -4.49 -6.02
N GLU A 259 14.81 -5.69 -6.55
CA GLU A 259 15.68 -6.83 -6.25
C GLU A 259 17.14 -6.58 -6.67
N ARG A 260 17.37 -5.88 -7.80
CA ARG A 260 18.71 -5.58 -8.31
C ARG A 260 19.36 -4.35 -7.69
N ASN A 261 18.56 -3.43 -7.14
CA ASN A 261 19.01 -2.13 -6.64
C ASN A 261 18.37 -1.79 -5.29
N PRO A 262 18.53 -2.64 -4.25
CA PRO A 262 17.81 -2.48 -2.98
C PRO A 262 18.10 -1.14 -2.29
N HIS A 263 19.35 -0.64 -2.39
CA HIS A 263 19.73 0.67 -1.83
C HIS A 263 18.96 1.82 -2.48
N GLU A 264 18.94 1.89 -3.83
CA GLU A 264 18.23 2.94 -4.56
C GLU A 264 16.71 2.84 -4.34
N ALA A 265 16.18 1.62 -4.30
CA ALA A 265 14.77 1.36 -4.02
C ALA A 265 14.38 1.79 -2.60
N ALA A 266 15.22 1.54 -1.60
CA ALA A 266 14.99 1.97 -0.23
C ALA A 266 14.92 3.51 -0.12
N ILE A 267 15.81 4.24 -0.82
CA ILE A 267 15.76 5.71 -0.89
C ILE A 267 14.45 6.18 -1.53
N MET A 268 14.03 5.55 -2.63
CA MET A 268 12.74 5.87 -3.26
C MET A 268 11.54 5.57 -2.36
N GLY A 269 11.68 4.60 -1.46
CA GLY A 269 10.61 4.15 -0.56
C GLY A 269 10.44 4.98 0.71
N GLU A 270 11.30 5.95 1.05
CA GLU A 270 11.26 6.63 2.35
C GLU A 270 9.90 7.28 2.66
N ASP A 271 9.33 8.02 1.72
CA ASP A 271 8.01 8.65 1.86
C ASP A 271 6.84 7.68 1.65
N TYR A 272 7.10 6.47 1.12
CA TYR A 272 6.14 5.39 0.98
C TYR A 272 6.11 4.48 2.21
N THR A 273 7.16 4.43 2.99
CA THR A 273 7.29 3.54 4.14
C THR A 273 7.35 4.30 5.46
N GLY A 274 7.66 5.60 5.42
CA GLY A 274 7.89 6.40 6.61
C GLY A 274 9.14 5.99 7.43
N ALA A 275 9.99 5.13 6.86
CA ALA A 275 11.22 4.66 7.46
C ALA A 275 12.43 5.23 6.72
N GLN A 276 13.55 5.43 7.45
CA GLN A 276 14.82 5.78 6.82
C GLN A 276 15.26 4.70 5.83
N ALA A 277 15.88 5.10 4.71
CA ALA A 277 16.36 4.17 3.69
C ALA A 277 17.23 3.04 4.25
N SER A 278 18.12 3.35 5.20
CA SER A 278 19.00 2.35 5.83
C SER A 278 18.24 1.26 6.62
N VAL A 279 17.07 1.58 7.18
CA VAL A 279 16.22 0.61 7.88
C VAL A 279 15.53 -0.29 6.86
N PHE A 280 15.03 0.31 5.77
CA PHE A 280 14.31 -0.48 4.76
C PHE A 280 15.27 -1.29 3.88
N GLU A 281 16.45 -0.77 3.53
CA GLU A 281 17.49 -1.53 2.82
C GLU A 281 17.89 -2.81 3.57
N LYS A 282 17.95 -2.74 4.91
CA LYS A 282 18.19 -3.92 5.73
C LYS A 282 17.09 -4.99 5.54
N VAL A 283 15.82 -4.59 5.46
CA VAL A 283 14.71 -5.53 5.19
C VAL A 283 14.84 -6.15 3.80
N LEU A 284 15.22 -5.35 2.80
CA LEU A 284 15.39 -5.82 1.42
C LEU A 284 16.57 -6.78 1.23
N THR A 285 17.52 -6.81 2.18
CA THR A 285 18.78 -7.55 2.00
C THR A 285 19.08 -8.58 3.09
N THR A 286 18.47 -8.47 4.28
CA THR A 286 18.86 -9.28 5.43
C THR A 286 17.69 -9.66 6.35
N PRO A 287 17.37 -10.95 6.46
CA PRO A 287 17.91 -12.05 5.68
C PRO A 287 17.46 -11.98 4.21
N PRO A 288 18.14 -12.68 3.29
CA PRO A 288 17.67 -12.81 1.91
C PRO A 288 16.25 -13.37 1.88
N ASP A 289 15.45 -12.93 0.91
CA ASP A 289 14.08 -13.36 0.67
C ASP A 289 13.09 -13.05 1.83
N TRP A 290 13.47 -12.14 2.76
CA TRP A 290 12.52 -11.68 3.79
C TRP A 290 11.31 -10.99 3.17
N ILE A 291 11.52 -10.18 2.12
CA ILE A 291 10.48 -9.66 1.24
C ILE A 291 10.95 -9.82 -0.19
N THR A 292 10.08 -10.22 -1.10
CA THR A 292 10.41 -10.37 -2.53
C THR A 292 9.36 -9.68 -3.38
N TYR A 293 9.82 -8.98 -4.42
CA TYR A 293 9.00 -8.21 -5.36
C TYR A 293 9.02 -8.80 -6.79
N THR A 294 9.52 -10.02 -6.94
CA THR A 294 9.47 -10.81 -8.17
C THR A 294 8.44 -11.93 -8.04
N ASN A 295 8.17 -12.66 -9.15
CA ASN A 295 7.14 -13.68 -9.19
C ASN A 295 5.74 -13.14 -8.80
N MET A 296 5.34 -12.07 -9.50
CA MET A 296 4.11 -11.31 -9.23
C MET A 296 2.84 -11.96 -9.79
N VAL A 297 2.92 -13.19 -10.31
CA VAL A 297 1.76 -13.98 -10.76
C VAL A 297 1.32 -14.91 -9.63
N ALA A 298 0.09 -14.75 -9.16
CA ALA A 298 -0.52 -15.71 -8.24
C ALA A 298 -0.86 -17.00 -8.98
N ASN A 299 -0.49 -18.14 -8.43
CA ASN A 299 -0.89 -19.44 -8.93
C ASN A 299 -2.12 -19.97 -8.15
N GLU A 300 -2.72 -21.06 -8.64
CA GLU A 300 -3.92 -21.64 -8.02
C GLU A 300 -3.68 -22.06 -6.56
N ASN A 301 -2.49 -22.57 -6.23
CA ASN A 301 -2.16 -22.95 -4.87
C ASN A 301 -2.11 -21.74 -3.93
N ASP A 302 -1.56 -20.58 -4.38
CA ASP A 302 -1.59 -19.34 -3.62
C ASP A 302 -3.03 -18.94 -3.26
N MET A 303 -3.92 -18.96 -4.26
CA MET A 303 -5.32 -18.55 -4.15
C MET A 303 -6.10 -19.48 -3.19
N HIS A 304 -6.02 -20.78 -3.42
CA HIS A 304 -6.72 -21.79 -2.61
C HIS A 304 -6.18 -21.84 -1.18
N THR A 305 -4.87 -21.77 -0.99
CA THR A 305 -4.26 -21.81 0.35
C THR A 305 -4.69 -20.61 1.19
N MET A 306 -4.70 -19.40 0.61
CA MET A 306 -5.16 -18.20 1.34
C MET A 306 -6.66 -18.33 1.69
N ALA A 307 -7.50 -18.73 0.74
CA ALA A 307 -8.93 -18.94 0.98
C ALA A 307 -9.18 -20.00 2.07
N GLN A 308 -8.44 -21.11 2.04
CA GLN A 308 -8.55 -22.18 3.06
C GLN A 308 -8.17 -21.64 4.46
N LYS A 309 -7.13 -20.80 4.55
CA LYS A 309 -6.77 -20.18 5.83
C LYS A 309 -7.87 -19.27 6.39
N LEU A 310 -8.58 -18.54 5.53
CA LEU A 310 -9.75 -17.75 5.96
C LEU A 310 -10.88 -18.63 6.49
N VAL A 311 -11.08 -19.81 5.89
CA VAL A 311 -12.03 -20.82 6.38
C VAL A 311 -11.56 -21.39 7.74
N ASP A 312 -10.29 -21.77 7.85
CA ASP A 312 -9.69 -22.30 9.09
C ASP A 312 -9.80 -21.32 10.28
N MET A 313 -9.79 -20.01 9.97
CA MET A 313 -10.00 -18.93 10.94
C MET A 313 -11.48 -18.60 11.17
N GLN A 314 -12.41 -19.31 10.54
CA GLN A 314 -13.85 -19.06 10.59
C GLN A 314 -14.26 -17.65 10.10
N LEU A 315 -13.42 -17.04 9.28
CA LEU A 315 -13.72 -15.76 8.61
C LEU A 315 -14.56 -15.96 7.34
N TRP A 316 -14.42 -17.13 6.70
CA TRP A 316 -15.24 -17.56 5.59
C TRP A 316 -15.92 -18.91 5.90
N PRO A 317 -17.14 -19.15 5.39
CA PRO A 317 -17.85 -20.40 5.63
C PRO A 317 -17.27 -21.57 4.83
N ALA A 318 -16.77 -21.32 3.63
CA ALA A 318 -16.16 -22.29 2.72
C ALA A 318 -15.26 -21.57 1.70
N VAL A 319 -14.36 -22.31 1.07
CA VAL A 319 -13.62 -21.84 -0.11
C VAL A 319 -14.59 -21.76 -1.30
N PRO A 320 -14.72 -20.59 -1.97
CA PRO A 320 -15.58 -20.47 -3.14
C PRO A 320 -15.11 -21.35 -4.31
N ASP A 321 -16.04 -22.04 -4.98
CA ASP A 321 -15.72 -22.92 -6.12
C ASP A 321 -15.04 -22.16 -7.27
N ASN A 322 -15.35 -20.86 -7.42
CA ASN A 322 -14.82 -19.99 -8.46
C ASN A 322 -13.62 -19.14 -8.03
N ILE A 323 -12.91 -19.53 -6.96
CA ILE A 323 -11.84 -18.73 -6.36
C ILE A 323 -10.80 -18.24 -7.39
N SER A 324 -10.39 -19.10 -8.33
CA SER A 324 -9.36 -18.75 -9.32
C SER A 324 -9.85 -17.71 -10.34
N HIS A 325 -11.07 -17.87 -10.88
CA HIS A 325 -11.57 -17.00 -11.95
C HIS A 325 -12.52 -15.91 -11.45
N GLY A 326 -13.16 -16.15 -10.30
CA GLY A 326 -14.06 -15.21 -9.67
C GLY A 326 -13.32 -14.04 -8.99
N TYR A 327 -12.11 -14.28 -8.50
CA TYR A 327 -11.35 -13.33 -7.69
C TYR A 327 -10.09 -12.78 -8.35
N PHE A 328 -9.52 -13.55 -9.29
CA PHE A 328 -8.22 -13.23 -9.90
C PHE A 328 -8.33 -13.14 -11.43
N ASP A 329 -7.57 -12.20 -12.01
CA ASP A 329 -7.35 -12.08 -13.45
C ASP A 329 -5.86 -11.87 -13.73
N MET A 330 -5.10 -12.97 -13.74
CA MET A 330 -3.65 -12.94 -13.91
C MET A 330 -3.18 -12.72 -15.36
N ARG A 331 -4.08 -12.50 -16.33
CA ARG A 331 -3.68 -12.30 -17.75
C ARG A 331 -2.75 -11.09 -17.92
N PHE A 332 -2.94 -10.01 -17.14
CA PHE A 332 -2.11 -8.80 -17.20
C PHE A 332 -0.70 -9.06 -16.65
N ALA A 333 -0.61 -9.70 -15.48
CA ALA A 333 0.66 -10.06 -14.86
C ALA A 333 1.44 -11.07 -15.71
N ASN A 334 0.77 -12.12 -16.23
CA ASN A 334 1.38 -13.10 -17.13
C ASN A 334 1.99 -12.44 -18.37
N LYS A 335 1.25 -11.52 -19.01
CA LYS A 335 1.72 -10.80 -20.18
C LYS A 335 2.92 -9.91 -19.88
N ALA A 336 2.92 -9.25 -18.70
CA ALA A 336 4.03 -8.42 -18.26
C ALA A 336 5.30 -9.25 -18.03
N GLU A 337 5.22 -10.37 -17.29
CA GLU A 337 6.37 -11.25 -17.07
C GLU A 337 6.94 -11.85 -18.36
N LEU A 338 6.08 -12.29 -19.28
CA LEU A 338 6.52 -12.78 -20.60
C LEU A 338 7.30 -11.72 -21.36
N SER A 339 6.86 -10.45 -21.30
CA SER A 339 7.52 -9.33 -21.99
C SER A 339 8.89 -9.00 -21.39
N MET A 340 9.10 -9.27 -20.10
CA MET A 340 10.37 -9.06 -19.40
C MET A 340 11.39 -10.16 -19.75
N ARG A 341 10.94 -11.41 -19.86
CA ARG A 341 11.80 -12.55 -20.25
C ARG A 341 12.26 -12.53 -21.70
N ALA A 342 11.57 -11.76 -22.56
CA ALA A 342 11.89 -11.64 -23.97
C ALA A 342 12.95 -10.55 -24.30
N LYS A 343 13.40 -9.79 -23.30
CA LYS A 343 14.44 -8.75 -23.39
C LYS A 343 15.75 -9.23 -22.81
#